data_7840c2097e8411aee203539a1d14262d
#
_entry.id   7840c2097e8411aee203539a1d14262d
#
_cell.length_a   1.000
_cell.length_b   1.000
_cell.length_c   1.000
_cell.angle_alpha   90.00
_cell.angle_beta   90.00
_cell.angle_gamma   90.00
#
_symmetry.space_group_name_H-M   'P 1'
#
loop_
_entity.id
_entity.type
_entity.pdbx_description
1 polymer ?
#
loop_
_entity_poly.entity_id
_entity_poly.type
_entity_poly.pdbx_seq_one_letter_code
_entity_poly.pdbx_strand_id
1 'polypeptide(L)'
;MDYAWETIKEYEDIKFSLYKGIAKISINRPEKHNAFRPQTVTEMIDAMHICREDTRIEVIILTGEGGKAFCSGGDQSVRGHGGYVGDDHIPRLNVLDLQKMIRSIPKAVIAMVAGWAIGGGHVLHVVCDLTIAADNARFGQTGPKVGSFDGGFGASYLARIVGQKKAREIWFLCEQYDAQEALDMGLVNKVVPLEQLEETT
;
A
#
# COMPACT_ATOMS: atom_id res chain seq x y z
N MET A 1 23.06 -1.52 -3.41
CA MET A 1 23.72 -2.01 -2.16
C MET A 1 22.97 -3.23 -1.67
N ASP A 2 23.68 -4.24 -1.14
CA ASP A 2 23.02 -5.41 -0.55
C ASP A 2 22.76 -5.10 0.92
N TYR A 3 21.51 -4.73 1.26
CA TYR A 3 21.12 -4.48 2.63
C TYR A 3 20.89 -5.82 3.35
N ALA A 4 21.55 -6.04 4.49
CA ALA A 4 21.37 -7.23 5.32
C ALA A 4 20.05 -7.15 6.12
N TRP A 5 18.92 -7.31 5.45
CA TRP A 5 17.61 -7.36 6.08
C TRP A 5 17.46 -8.60 6.95
N GLU A 6 17.14 -8.41 8.23
CA GLU A 6 16.83 -9.46 9.18
C GLU A 6 15.32 -9.73 9.20
N THR A 7 14.89 -10.98 9.00
CA THR A 7 13.48 -11.34 9.12
C THR A 7 13.04 -11.24 10.58
N ILE A 8 12.01 -10.45 10.85
CA ILE A 8 11.43 -10.32 12.20
C ILE A 8 10.45 -11.47 12.48
N LYS A 9 9.60 -11.77 11.49
CA LYS A 9 8.58 -12.82 11.60
C LYS A 9 8.24 -13.34 10.21
N GLU A 10 8.07 -14.66 10.10
CA GLU A 10 7.62 -15.32 8.88
C GLU A 10 6.09 -15.24 8.77
N TYR A 11 5.62 -14.93 7.56
CA TYR A 11 4.22 -14.86 7.19
C TYR A 11 4.00 -15.55 5.85
N GLU A 12 2.75 -15.78 5.49
CA GLU A 12 2.38 -16.40 4.20
C GLU A 12 2.37 -15.38 3.06
N ASP A 13 1.67 -14.27 3.26
CA ASP A 13 1.39 -13.28 2.21
C ASP A 13 2.28 -12.03 2.26
N ILE A 14 3.09 -11.86 3.32
CA ILE A 14 3.99 -10.72 3.43
C ILE A 14 5.40 -11.15 3.86
N LYS A 15 6.39 -10.32 3.55
CA LYS A 15 7.70 -10.36 4.20
C LYS A 15 7.80 -9.23 5.20
N PHE A 16 8.37 -9.54 6.38
CA PHE A 16 8.55 -8.55 7.43
C PHE A 16 9.98 -8.60 7.95
N SER A 17 10.72 -7.54 7.71
CA SER A 17 12.16 -7.48 8.00
C SER A 17 12.58 -6.14 8.62
N LEU A 18 13.75 -6.13 9.25
CA LEU A 18 14.38 -5.01 9.94
C LEU A 18 15.79 -4.77 9.43
N TYR A 19 16.13 -3.51 9.22
CA TYR A 19 17.48 -3.06 8.94
C TYR A 19 17.73 -1.69 9.60
N LYS A 20 18.64 -1.61 10.54
CA LYS A 20 19.07 -0.33 11.19
C LYS A 20 17.92 0.60 11.60
N GLY A 21 16.93 0.08 12.30
CA GLY A 21 15.79 0.86 12.76
C GLY A 21 14.65 0.99 11.73
N ILE A 22 14.82 0.49 10.52
CA ILE A 22 13.83 0.54 9.46
C ILE A 22 13.14 -0.81 9.35
N ALA A 23 11.85 -0.88 9.63
CA ALA A 23 11.03 -2.06 9.35
C ALA A 23 10.51 -2.00 7.91
N LYS A 24 10.59 -3.12 7.19
CA LYS A 24 10.03 -3.24 5.84
C LYS A 24 8.94 -4.30 5.83
N ILE A 25 7.73 -3.89 5.49
CA ILE A 25 6.55 -4.74 5.28
C ILE A 25 6.30 -4.80 3.78
N SER A 26 6.55 -5.95 3.17
CA SER A 26 6.40 -6.15 1.72
C SER A 26 5.26 -7.12 1.45
N ILE A 27 4.23 -6.71 0.71
CA ILE A 27 3.23 -7.67 0.20
C ILE A 27 3.95 -8.62 -0.77
N ASN A 28 3.85 -9.93 -0.53
CA ASN A 28 4.60 -10.96 -1.25
C ASN A 28 3.66 -11.91 -2.00
N ARG A 29 2.85 -11.35 -2.88
CA ARG A 29 1.95 -12.06 -3.80
C ARG A 29 2.15 -11.56 -5.23
N PRO A 30 3.39 -11.57 -5.78
CA PRO A 30 3.71 -10.94 -7.06
C PRO A 30 2.94 -11.58 -8.24
N GLU A 31 2.58 -12.86 -8.17
CA GLU A 31 1.76 -13.57 -9.16
C GLU A 31 0.31 -13.04 -9.22
N LYS A 32 -0.14 -12.34 -8.18
CA LYS A 32 -1.44 -11.64 -8.08
C LYS A 32 -1.29 -10.12 -8.10
N HIS A 33 -0.16 -9.60 -8.62
CA HIS A 33 0.17 -8.18 -8.58
C HIS A 33 0.02 -7.58 -7.18
N ASN A 34 0.41 -8.34 -6.16
CA ASN A 34 0.32 -7.97 -4.74
C ASN A 34 -1.10 -7.55 -4.29
N ALA A 35 -2.14 -8.12 -4.91
CA ALA A 35 -3.50 -7.95 -4.45
C ALA A 35 -3.67 -8.57 -3.05
N PHE A 36 -4.31 -7.84 -2.14
CA PHE A 36 -4.50 -8.32 -0.77
C PHE A 36 -5.80 -9.11 -0.61
N ARG A 37 -5.76 -10.14 0.20
CA ARG A 37 -6.88 -10.95 0.70
C ARG A 37 -7.01 -10.78 2.23
N PRO A 38 -8.04 -11.35 2.90
CA PRO A 38 -8.15 -11.24 4.36
C PRO A 38 -6.89 -11.64 5.13
N GLN A 39 -6.23 -12.72 4.72
CA GLN A 39 -4.96 -13.17 5.30
C GLN A 39 -3.87 -12.09 5.19
N THR A 40 -3.67 -11.53 4.00
CA THR A 40 -2.67 -10.47 3.78
C THR A 40 -2.88 -9.27 4.72
N VAL A 41 -4.15 -8.82 4.85
CA VAL A 41 -4.49 -7.67 5.71
C VAL A 41 -4.28 -8.02 7.18
N THR A 42 -4.62 -9.23 7.61
CA THR A 42 -4.40 -9.70 8.98
C THR A 42 -2.91 -9.71 9.33
N GLU A 43 -2.08 -10.23 8.44
CA GLU A 43 -0.62 -10.26 8.62
C GLU A 43 -0.01 -8.85 8.65
N MET A 44 -0.48 -7.94 7.78
CA MET A 44 -0.04 -6.54 7.80
C MET A 44 -0.43 -5.83 9.11
N ILE A 45 -1.63 -6.07 9.63
CA ILE A 45 -2.08 -5.53 10.93
C ILE A 45 -1.19 -6.06 12.06
N ASP A 46 -0.90 -7.36 12.08
CA ASP A 46 -0.02 -7.95 13.08
C ASP A 46 1.41 -7.38 13.00
N ALA A 47 1.98 -7.25 11.80
CA ALA A 47 3.28 -6.62 11.60
C ALA A 47 3.29 -5.15 12.07
N MET A 48 2.23 -4.39 11.80
CA MET A 48 2.07 -3.00 12.27
C MET A 48 1.99 -2.92 13.80
N HIS A 49 1.33 -3.89 14.47
CA HIS A 49 1.33 -3.98 15.93
C HIS A 49 2.74 -4.21 16.48
N ILE A 50 3.51 -5.13 15.88
CA ILE A 50 4.91 -5.34 16.25
C ILE A 50 5.72 -4.05 16.03
N CYS A 51 5.55 -3.38 14.88
CA CYS A 51 6.23 -2.11 14.62
C CYS A 51 5.91 -1.04 15.66
N ARG A 52 4.69 -1.02 16.20
CA ARG A 52 4.28 -0.06 17.22
C ARG A 52 5.01 -0.25 18.54
N GLU A 53 5.15 -1.52 18.97
CA GLU A 53 5.67 -1.87 20.30
C GLU A 53 7.20 -2.06 20.32
N ASP A 54 7.81 -2.46 19.20
CA ASP A 54 9.26 -2.72 19.14
C ASP A 54 10.06 -1.41 19.08
N THR A 55 10.77 -1.10 20.15
CA THR A 55 11.58 0.13 20.26
C THR A 55 12.80 0.18 19.34
N ARG A 56 13.17 -0.94 18.70
CA ARG A 56 14.24 -0.98 17.70
C ARG A 56 13.77 -0.40 16.36
N ILE A 57 12.45 -0.31 16.14
CA ILE A 57 11.86 0.20 14.90
C ILE A 57 11.55 1.67 15.06
N GLU A 58 12.07 2.50 14.16
CA GLU A 58 11.90 3.95 14.12
C GLU A 58 11.04 4.40 12.95
N VAL A 59 11.20 3.74 11.80
CA VAL A 59 10.51 4.04 10.54
C VAL A 59 9.98 2.75 9.91
N ILE A 60 8.87 2.85 9.19
CA ILE A 60 8.23 1.71 8.53
C ILE A 60 8.16 1.98 7.03
N ILE A 61 8.65 1.05 6.22
CA ILE A 61 8.46 1.03 4.78
C ILE A 61 7.35 0.03 4.45
N LEU A 62 6.37 0.48 3.67
CA LEU A 62 5.34 -0.37 3.08
C LEU A 62 5.62 -0.49 1.57
N THR A 63 5.69 -1.72 1.05
CA THR A 63 6.00 -1.98 -0.36
C THR A 63 5.35 -3.26 -0.88
N GLY A 64 5.62 -3.61 -2.15
CA GLY A 64 5.25 -4.87 -2.78
C GLY A 64 6.45 -5.52 -3.46
N GLU A 65 6.54 -6.84 -3.37
CA GLU A 65 7.62 -7.62 -3.98
C GLU A 65 7.51 -7.67 -5.51
N GLY A 66 8.65 -7.80 -6.18
CA GLY A 66 8.76 -8.13 -7.61
C GLY A 66 8.73 -6.93 -8.58
N GLY A 67 8.62 -5.69 -8.11
CA GLY A 67 8.79 -4.46 -8.93
C GLY A 67 7.72 -4.19 -9.99
N LYS A 68 6.75 -5.11 -10.19
CA LYS A 68 5.64 -4.96 -11.16
C LYS A 68 4.42 -4.29 -10.58
N ALA A 69 4.19 -4.47 -9.29
CA ALA A 69 3.08 -3.85 -8.57
C ALA A 69 3.46 -3.62 -7.11
N PHE A 70 3.19 -2.45 -6.63
CA PHE A 70 3.11 -2.16 -5.21
C PHE A 70 1.94 -2.94 -4.60
N CYS A 71 0.73 -2.68 -5.10
CA CYS A 71 -0.50 -3.39 -4.74
C CYS A 71 -1.62 -3.03 -5.72
N SER A 72 -2.31 -4.04 -6.26
CA SER A 72 -3.44 -3.86 -7.17
C SER A 72 -4.81 -3.83 -6.48
N GLY A 73 -4.83 -3.66 -5.14
CA GLY A 73 -6.06 -3.60 -4.34
C GLY A 73 -6.53 -4.95 -3.84
N GLY A 74 -7.82 -5.10 -3.58
CA GLY A 74 -8.38 -6.34 -3.08
C GLY A 74 -8.44 -7.43 -4.15
N ASP A 75 -8.03 -8.64 -3.79
CA ASP A 75 -8.03 -9.80 -4.69
C ASP A 75 -9.45 -10.20 -5.08
N GLN A 76 -9.83 -9.86 -6.31
CA GLN A 76 -11.18 -10.13 -6.82
C GLN A 76 -11.46 -11.63 -7.00
N SER A 77 -10.42 -12.49 -7.10
CA SER A 77 -10.60 -13.93 -7.26
C SER A 77 -11.14 -14.62 -5.99
N VAL A 78 -10.96 -13.99 -4.81
CA VAL A 78 -11.47 -14.50 -3.52
C VAL A 78 -12.67 -13.71 -3.00
N ARG A 79 -13.13 -12.70 -3.76
CA ARG A 79 -14.31 -11.92 -3.42
C ARG A 79 -15.58 -12.64 -3.87
N GLY A 80 -16.37 -13.14 -2.90
CA GLY A 80 -17.69 -13.74 -3.18
C GLY A 80 -18.81 -12.69 -3.22
N HIS A 81 -20.06 -13.16 -3.42
CA HIS A 81 -21.26 -12.31 -3.38
C HIS A 81 -21.44 -11.58 -2.05
N GLY A 82 -20.98 -12.16 -0.94
CA GLY A 82 -20.99 -11.57 0.40
C GLY A 82 -19.78 -10.71 0.75
N GLY A 83 -18.88 -10.45 -0.20
CA GLY A 83 -17.61 -9.76 0.03
C GLY A 83 -16.45 -10.73 0.27
N TYR A 84 -15.46 -10.29 1.05
CA TYR A 84 -14.28 -11.09 1.39
C TYR A 84 -14.57 -11.92 2.65
N VAL A 85 -14.30 -13.23 2.58
CA VAL A 85 -14.46 -14.16 3.70
C VAL A 85 -13.12 -14.82 3.98
N GLY A 86 -12.64 -14.71 5.22
CA GLY A 86 -11.44 -15.38 5.69
C GLY A 86 -11.72 -16.82 6.16
N ASP A 87 -10.70 -17.50 6.66
CA ASP A 87 -10.78 -18.89 7.13
C ASP A 87 -11.76 -19.07 8.32
N ASP A 88 -12.04 -17.99 9.04
CA ASP A 88 -13.03 -17.94 10.12
C ASP A 88 -14.49 -17.85 9.65
N HIS A 89 -14.72 -17.88 8.33
CA HIS A 89 -16.03 -17.75 7.68
C HIS A 89 -16.81 -16.46 8.00
N ILE A 90 -16.14 -15.43 8.55
CA ILE A 90 -16.75 -14.14 8.83
C ILE A 90 -16.47 -13.19 7.65
N PRO A 91 -17.51 -12.59 7.03
CA PRO A 91 -17.32 -11.65 5.93
C PRO A 91 -16.65 -10.35 6.42
N ARG A 92 -15.33 -10.23 6.21
CA ARG A 92 -14.58 -9.02 6.51
C ARG A 92 -13.24 -9.00 5.77
N LEU A 93 -12.73 -7.82 5.47
CA LEU A 93 -11.39 -7.62 4.92
C LEU A 93 -10.47 -6.90 5.92
N ASN A 94 -11.02 -6.13 6.85
CA ASN A 94 -10.33 -5.33 7.88
C ASN A 94 -9.36 -4.26 7.31
N VAL A 95 -9.45 -3.94 6.03
CA VAL A 95 -8.55 -2.98 5.38
C VAL A 95 -8.66 -1.58 6.00
N LEU A 96 -9.84 -1.20 6.50
CA LEU A 96 -10.03 0.07 7.19
C LEU A 96 -9.26 0.13 8.52
N ASP A 97 -9.17 -0.99 9.24
CA ASP A 97 -8.40 -1.03 10.49
C ASP A 97 -6.89 -0.92 10.20
N LEU A 98 -6.41 -1.53 9.12
CA LEU A 98 -5.05 -1.31 8.65
C LEU A 98 -4.79 0.17 8.30
N GLN A 99 -5.71 0.81 7.57
CA GLN A 99 -5.60 2.25 7.23
C GLN A 99 -5.56 3.13 8.50
N LYS A 100 -6.41 2.82 9.50
CA LYS A 100 -6.39 3.52 10.80
C LYS A 100 -5.07 3.35 11.52
N MET A 101 -4.51 2.14 11.51
CA MET A 101 -3.21 1.87 12.12
C MET A 101 -2.10 2.66 11.45
N ILE A 102 -2.02 2.65 10.12
CA ILE A 102 -1.04 3.45 9.36
C ILE A 102 -1.13 4.93 9.77
N ARG A 103 -2.35 5.47 9.94
CA ARG A 103 -2.56 6.88 10.30
C ARG A 103 -2.33 7.21 11.78
N SER A 104 -2.36 6.23 12.67
CA SER A 104 -2.29 6.46 14.12
C SER A 104 -1.03 5.96 14.79
N ILE A 105 -0.20 5.21 14.08
CA ILE A 105 1.08 4.71 14.62
C ILE A 105 2.03 5.89 14.87
N PRO A 106 2.72 5.95 16.04
CA PRO A 106 3.62 7.06 16.37
C PRO A 106 5.00 6.92 15.70
N LYS A 107 5.05 6.45 14.47
CA LYS A 107 6.25 6.24 13.65
C LYS A 107 5.92 6.59 12.21
N ALA A 108 6.87 7.15 11.47
CA ALA A 108 6.66 7.47 10.07
C ALA A 108 6.45 6.20 9.23
N VAL A 109 5.47 6.23 8.34
CA VAL A 109 5.18 5.15 7.38
C VAL A 109 5.39 5.68 5.97
N ILE A 110 6.33 5.10 5.25
CA ILE A 110 6.73 5.48 3.90
C ILE A 110 6.26 4.41 2.91
N ALA A 111 5.45 4.81 1.94
CA ALA A 111 5.14 3.94 0.81
C ALA A 111 6.29 3.97 -0.20
N MET A 112 6.91 2.82 -0.44
CA MET A 112 7.91 2.60 -1.48
C MET A 112 7.25 1.92 -2.67
N VAL A 113 6.94 2.69 -3.72
CA VAL A 113 6.03 2.27 -4.79
C VAL A 113 6.78 1.98 -6.08
N ALA A 114 6.74 0.71 -6.53
CA ALA A 114 7.15 0.28 -7.86
C ALA A 114 5.96 -0.35 -8.60
N GLY A 115 5.81 -0.04 -9.89
CA GLY A 115 4.72 -0.57 -10.72
C GLY A 115 3.32 -0.11 -10.25
N TRP A 116 2.33 -1.00 -10.31
CA TRP A 116 0.93 -0.66 -10.11
C TRP A 116 0.56 -0.41 -8.64
N ALA A 117 0.03 0.76 -8.34
CA ALA A 117 -0.63 1.14 -7.07
C ALA A 117 -2.09 1.52 -7.39
N ILE A 118 -3.00 0.54 -7.39
CA ILE A 118 -4.34 0.67 -7.98
C ILE A 118 -5.43 0.30 -6.97
N GLY A 119 -6.55 1.01 -7.01
CA GLY A 119 -7.71 0.72 -6.15
C GLY A 119 -7.35 0.79 -4.66
N GLY A 120 -7.53 -0.30 -3.92
CA GLY A 120 -7.12 -0.37 -2.51
C GLY A 120 -5.62 -0.18 -2.31
N GLY A 121 -4.77 -0.57 -3.28
CA GLY A 121 -3.34 -0.31 -3.27
C GLY A 121 -3.01 1.19 -3.40
N HIS A 122 -3.77 1.91 -4.23
CA HIS A 122 -3.68 3.37 -4.28
C HIS A 122 -4.08 4.01 -2.94
N VAL A 123 -5.10 3.48 -2.27
CA VAL A 123 -5.48 3.97 -0.93
C VAL A 123 -4.37 3.73 0.09
N LEU A 124 -3.70 2.57 0.05
CA LEU A 124 -2.63 2.25 1.01
C LEU A 124 -1.49 3.27 0.95
N HIS A 125 -1.02 3.67 -0.25
CA HIS A 125 0.03 4.68 -0.31
C HIS A 125 -0.47 6.09 0.06
N VAL A 126 -1.72 6.43 -0.26
CA VAL A 126 -2.35 7.72 0.08
C VAL A 126 -2.44 7.94 1.59
N VAL A 127 -2.63 6.86 2.37
CA VAL A 127 -2.70 6.97 3.83
C VAL A 127 -1.33 6.89 4.52
N CYS A 128 -0.26 6.57 3.82
CA CYS A 128 1.11 6.69 4.33
C CYS A 128 1.50 8.17 4.50
N ASP A 129 2.55 8.43 5.27
CA ASP A 129 3.04 9.79 5.50
C ASP A 129 3.79 10.35 4.30
N LEU A 130 4.58 9.49 3.63
CA LEU A 130 5.32 9.82 2.42
C LEU A 130 5.13 8.72 1.37
N THR A 131 5.31 9.10 0.09
CA THR A 131 5.40 8.16 -1.02
C THR A 131 6.63 8.44 -1.86
N ILE A 132 7.53 7.48 -1.96
CA ILE A 132 8.64 7.50 -2.90
C ILE A 132 8.28 6.52 -4.03
N ALA A 133 8.30 6.98 -5.26
CA ALA A 133 7.89 6.21 -6.42
C ALA A 133 9.06 5.89 -7.35
N ALA A 134 9.06 4.70 -7.91
CA ALA A 134 9.88 4.39 -9.07
C ALA A 134 9.30 5.05 -10.33
N ASP A 135 10.12 5.28 -11.34
CA ASP A 135 9.73 5.83 -12.64
C ASP A 135 8.73 4.93 -13.41
N ASN A 136 8.70 3.63 -13.09
CA ASN A 136 7.72 2.69 -13.64
C ASN A 136 6.39 2.66 -12.87
N ALA A 137 6.21 3.48 -11.83
CA ALA A 137 5.00 3.47 -11.01
C ALA A 137 3.77 3.99 -11.78
N ARG A 138 2.61 3.40 -11.46
CA ARG A 138 1.30 3.76 -12.03
C ARG A 138 0.28 3.86 -10.91
N PHE A 139 -0.48 4.92 -10.90
CA PHE A 139 -1.43 5.25 -9.83
C PHE A 139 -2.83 5.42 -10.37
N GLY A 140 -3.84 5.02 -9.61
CA GLY A 140 -5.22 5.29 -9.98
C GLY A 140 -6.26 4.49 -9.21
N GLN A 141 -7.52 4.85 -9.44
CA GLN A 141 -8.66 4.14 -8.91
C GLN A 141 -9.36 3.33 -9.99
N THR A 142 -9.88 2.17 -9.61
CA THR A 142 -10.63 1.29 -10.51
C THR A 142 -11.95 0.82 -9.90
N GLY A 143 -12.19 1.18 -8.64
CA GLY A 143 -13.39 0.77 -7.91
C GLY A 143 -14.70 1.01 -8.67
N PRO A 144 -14.98 2.22 -9.20
CA PRO A 144 -16.21 2.48 -9.96
C PRO A 144 -16.40 1.56 -11.17
N LYS A 145 -15.32 1.15 -11.86
CA LYS A 145 -15.41 0.21 -12.99
C LYS A 145 -15.87 -1.19 -12.60
N VAL A 146 -15.71 -1.56 -11.34
CA VAL A 146 -16.12 -2.88 -10.80
C VAL A 146 -17.25 -2.76 -9.77
N GLY A 147 -17.95 -1.62 -9.74
CA GLY A 147 -19.08 -1.40 -8.83
C GLY A 147 -18.67 -1.32 -7.35
N SER A 148 -17.46 -0.85 -7.07
CA SER A 148 -16.94 -0.70 -5.71
C SER A 148 -16.49 0.74 -5.48
N PHE A 149 -16.63 1.21 -4.24
CA PHE A 149 -16.10 2.50 -3.78
C PHE A 149 -15.37 2.32 -2.45
N ASP A 150 -14.33 3.11 -2.22
CA ASP A 150 -13.59 3.05 -0.97
C ASP A 150 -14.41 3.64 0.19
N GLY A 151 -14.74 2.81 1.16
CA GLY A 151 -15.41 3.22 2.40
C GLY A 151 -14.47 3.77 3.47
N GLY A 152 -13.17 3.86 3.17
CA GLY A 152 -12.13 4.25 4.12
C GLY A 152 -11.64 5.69 3.94
N PHE A 153 -10.35 5.87 4.16
CA PHE A 153 -9.71 7.19 4.12
C PHE A 153 -9.27 7.65 2.72
N GLY A 154 -9.32 6.76 1.70
CA GLY A 154 -8.77 7.04 0.38
C GLY A 154 -9.35 8.29 -0.26
N ALA A 155 -10.68 8.43 -0.29
CA ALA A 155 -11.33 9.58 -0.93
C ALA A 155 -11.04 10.90 -0.22
N SER A 156 -11.12 10.93 1.12
CA SER A 156 -10.95 12.16 1.91
C SER A 156 -9.50 12.61 1.98
N TYR A 157 -8.55 11.70 2.11
CA TYR A 157 -7.11 12.05 2.11
C TYR A 157 -6.63 12.42 0.72
N LEU A 158 -7.04 11.70 -0.33
CA LEU A 158 -6.69 12.05 -1.70
C LEU A 158 -7.10 13.48 -2.02
N ALA A 159 -8.33 13.89 -1.66
CA ALA A 159 -8.82 15.24 -1.91
C ALA A 159 -8.03 16.33 -1.17
N ARG A 160 -7.43 16.02 -0.02
CA ARG A 160 -6.54 16.94 0.71
C ARG A 160 -5.15 17.04 0.08
N ILE A 161 -4.69 15.97 -0.57
CA ILE A 161 -3.36 15.92 -1.20
C ILE A 161 -3.40 16.61 -2.58
N VAL A 162 -4.26 16.15 -3.48
CA VAL A 162 -4.27 16.59 -4.88
C VAL A 162 -5.36 17.64 -5.19
N GLY A 163 -6.14 18.02 -4.20
CA GLY A 163 -7.29 18.90 -4.34
C GLY A 163 -8.53 18.17 -4.85
N GLN A 164 -9.71 18.79 -4.61
CA GLN A 164 -11.00 18.13 -4.85
C GLN A 164 -11.26 17.76 -6.30
N LYS A 165 -10.88 18.63 -7.26
CA LYS A 165 -11.15 18.38 -8.69
C LYS A 165 -10.34 17.19 -9.19
N LYS A 166 -9.04 17.13 -8.90
CA LYS A 166 -8.19 16.03 -9.32
C LYS A 166 -8.58 14.72 -8.61
N ALA A 167 -8.93 14.77 -7.34
CA ALA A 167 -9.43 13.59 -6.64
C ALA A 167 -10.72 13.02 -7.26
N ARG A 168 -11.66 13.90 -7.67
CA ARG A 168 -12.89 13.48 -8.36
C ARG A 168 -12.59 12.90 -9.74
N GLU A 169 -11.66 13.49 -10.49
CA GLU A 169 -11.20 12.96 -11.77
C GLU A 169 -10.65 11.54 -11.61
N ILE A 170 -9.73 11.32 -10.67
CA ILE A 170 -9.16 10.02 -10.36
C ILE A 170 -10.26 9.00 -10.01
N TRP A 171 -11.20 9.39 -9.15
CA TRP A 171 -12.28 8.50 -8.69
C TRP A 171 -13.35 8.25 -9.74
N PHE A 172 -13.82 9.28 -10.46
CA PHE A 172 -14.98 9.16 -11.33
C PHE A 172 -14.61 8.65 -12.72
N LEU A 173 -13.48 9.08 -13.25
CA LEU A 173 -13.03 8.68 -14.58
C LEU A 173 -12.19 7.40 -14.56
N CYS A 174 -11.62 7.04 -13.39
CA CYS A 174 -10.74 5.89 -13.23
C CYS A 174 -9.56 5.92 -14.22
N GLU A 175 -9.03 7.11 -14.48
CA GLU A 175 -7.81 7.28 -15.24
C GLU A 175 -6.60 6.85 -14.42
N GLN A 176 -5.53 6.51 -15.11
CA GLN A 176 -4.29 6.04 -14.50
C GLN A 176 -3.18 7.02 -14.84
N TYR A 177 -2.41 7.37 -13.84
CA TYR A 177 -1.38 8.39 -13.91
C TYR A 177 -0.01 7.74 -13.79
N ASP A 178 0.96 8.23 -14.54
CA ASP A 178 2.35 7.80 -14.38
C ASP A 178 3.02 8.47 -13.18
N ALA A 179 4.28 8.08 -12.93
CA ALA A 179 5.02 8.57 -11.77
C ALA A 179 5.26 10.09 -11.83
N GLN A 180 5.51 10.64 -13.04
CA GLN A 180 5.74 12.07 -13.20
C GLN A 180 4.45 12.88 -13.00
N GLU A 181 3.34 12.42 -13.59
CA GLU A 181 2.02 13.03 -13.38
C GLU A 181 1.63 13.01 -11.90
N ALA A 182 1.94 11.90 -11.19
CA ALA A 182 1.72 11.78 -9.76
C ALA A 182 2.58 12.77 -8.94
N LEU A 183 3.82 13.01 -9.35
CA LEU A 183 4.69 14.01 -8.74
C LEU A 183 4.16 15.43 -8.99
N ASP A 184 3.80 15.74 -10.22
CA ASP A 184 3.32 17.08 -10.62
C ASP A 184 2.03 17.49 -9.90
N MET A 185 1.14 16.52 -9.61
CA MET A 185 -0.08 16.78 -8.83
C MET A 185 0.12 16.72 -7.30
N GLY A 186 1.33 16.45 -6.82
CA GLY A 186 1.65 16.35 -5.41
C GLY A 186 1.18 15.06 -4.73
N LEU A 187 0.84 14.04 -5.52
CA LEU A 187 0.41 12.73 -5.00
C LEU A 187 1.56 11.93 -4.41
N VAL A 188 2.77 12.09 -4.95
CA VAL A 188 4.00 11.45 -4.46
C VAL A 188 5.06 12.51 -4.15
N ASN A 189 6.00 12.19 -3.25
CA ASN A 189 7.01 13.12 -2.78
C ASN A 189 8.25 13.15 -3.68
N LYS A 190 8.58 12.01 -4.32
CA LYS A 190 9.77 11.88 -5.14
C LYS A 190 9.60 10.75 -6.16
N VAL A 191 10.19 10.93 -7.34
CA VAL A 191 10.33 9.89 -8.37
C VAL A 191 11.79 9.65 -8.65
N VAL A 192 12.19 8.37 -8.73
CA VAL A 192 13.56 7.92 -9.00
C VAL A 192 13.55 6.72 -9.94
N PRO A 193 14.66 6.42 -10.63
CA PRO A 193 14.81 5.15 -11.34
C PRO A 193 14.55 3.95 -10.42
N LEU A 194 13.95 2.89 -10.97
CA LEU A 194 13.56 1.71 -10.18
C LEU A 194 14.72 1.13 -9.37
N GLU A 195 15.92 1.08 -9.95
CA GLU A 195 17.13 0.56 -9.30
C GLU A 195 17.64 1.42 -8.12
N GLN A 196 17.17 2.67 -8.01
CA GLN A 196 17.53 3.59 -6.92
C GLN A 196 16.42 3.69 -5.87
N LEU A 197 15.28 3.03 -6.06
CA LEU A 197 14.10 3.20 -5.23
C LEU A 197 14.38 2.84 -3.76
N GLU A 198 14.95 1.67 -3.49
CA GLU A 198 15.22 1.21 -2.12
C GLU A 198 16.24 2.09 -1.41
N GLU A 199 17.32 2.47 -2.09
CA GLU A 199 18.36 3.33 -1.52
C GLU A 199 17.82 4.74 -1.21
N THR A 200 16.95 5.26 -2.08
CA THR A 200 16.35 6.58 -1.86
C THR A 200 15.33 6.59 -0.72
N THR A 201 14.61 5.48 -0.56
CA THR A 201 13.58 5.38 0.47
C THR A 201 14.19 5.18 1.83
#